data_3a59635f92fc7bc0a5650673ebb30993
#
_entry.id   3a59635f92fc7bc0a5650673ebb30993
#
_cell.length_a   1.000
_cell.length_b   1.000
_cell.length_c   1.000
_cell.angle_alpha   90.00
_cell.angle_beta   90.00
_cell.angle_gamma   90.00
#
_symmetry.space_group_name_H-M   'P 1'
#
loop_
_entity.id
_entity.type
_entity.pdbx_description
1 polymer ?
#
loop_
_entity_poly.entity_id
_entity_poly.type
_entity_poly.pdbx_seq_one_letter_code
_entity_poly.pdbx_strand_id
1 'polypeptide(L)'
;PYLFGRSFFGFLGLITLFYASSHAAQGDVTILNKTSPIWVTILAVIFMKEKLPKIQIPALALSMVGAFIVFRPSFESNPFPLVVAFLSAVTSGVAYTFLSFFKGKVDGLTVMMHFSTFSAIASIPFMLKDFVVPSFKQAVLLLLIGVFGSLGQAFITYAYRFAPASEISIYNYSGIIFSMILGFFILGEPVKFTLSLIHI
;
A
#
# COMPACT_ATOMS: atom_id res chain seq x y z
N PRO A 1 20.27 -10.86 3.41
CA PRO A 1 19.69 -10.70 2.05
C PRO A 1 18.19 -10.40 2.09
N TYR A 2 17.40 -11.08 2.95
CA TYR A 2 15.93 -10.90 2.97
C TYR A 2 15.49 -9.49 3.44
N LEU A 3 16.14 -8.90 4.44
CA LEU A 3 15.88 -7.52 4.88
C LEU A 3 16.11 -6.51 3.75
N PHE A 4 17.19 -6.70 2.99
CA PHE A 4 17.47 -5.88 1.82
C PHE A 4 16.35 -6.04 0.77
N GLY A 5 15.94 -7.27 0.45
CA GLY A 5 14.84 -7.54 -0.48
C GLY A 5 13.55 -6.84 -0.05
N ARG A 6 13.15 -6.95 1.25
CA ARG A 6 12.00 -6.22 1.79
C ARG A 6 12.12 -4.71 1.58
N SER A 7 13.27 -4.13 1.88
CA SER A 7 13.48 -2.69 1.79
C SER A 7 13.54 -2.22 0.34
N PHE A 8 14.21 -2.95 -0.52
CA PHE A 8 14.33 -2.64 -1.94
C PHE A 8 12.96 -2.67 -2.64
N PHE A 9 12.22 -3.78 -2.51
CA PHE A 9 10.91 -3.89 -3.15
C PHE A 9 9.88 -2.94 -2.51
N GLY A 10 9.96 -2.70 -1.20
CA GLY A 10 9.11 -1.72 -0.54
C GLY A 10 9.36 -0.29 -1.01
N PHE A 11 10.62 0.11 -1.14
CA PHE A 11 11.00 1.42 -1.66
C PHE A 11 10.63 1.57 -3.14
N LEU A 12 10.88 0.54 -3.96
CA LEU A 12 10.48 0.54 -5.36
C LEU A 12 8.97 0.69 -5.52
N GLY A 13 8.18 0.00 -4.67
CA GLY A 13 6.72 0.14 -4.63
C GLY A 13 6.28 1.55 -4.29
N LEU A 14 6.93 2.21 -3.33
CA LEU A 14 6.64 3.60 -2.97
C LEU A 14 6.95 4.56 -4.13
N ILE A 15 8.14 4.50 -4.69
CA ILE A 15 8.57 5.44 -5.73
C ILE A 15 7.72 5.30 -6.99
N THR A 16 7.41 4.07 -7.40
CA THR A 16 6.54 3.80 -8.55
C THR A 16 5.10 4.26 -8.29
N LEU A 17 4.59 4.10 -7.06
CA LEU A 17 3.29 4.61 -6.68
C LEU A 17 3.23 6.14 -6.75
N PHE A 18 4.21 6.84 -6.19
CA PHE A 18 4.27 8.31 -6.24
C PHE A 18 4.41 8.82 -7.67
N TYR A 19 5.24 8.19 -8.48
CA TYR A 19 5.35 8.54 -9.90
C TYR A 19 4.01 8.40 -10.62
N ALA A 20 3.34 7.26 -10.47
CA ALA A 20 2.03 7.04 -11.08
C ALA A 20 0.98 8.05 -10.60
N SER A 21 0.95 8.33 -9.29
CA SER A 21 0.01 9.28 -8.66
C SER A 21 0.20 10.73 -9.13
N SER A 22 1.40 11.09 -9.57
CA SER A 22 1.66 12.43 -10.12
C SER A 22 1.40 12.55 -11.64
N HIS A 23 1.17 11.43 -12.35
CA HIS A 23 1.04 11.41 -13.81
C HIS A 23 -0.25 10.77 -14.34
N ALA A 24 -1.11 10.24 -13.46
CA ALA A 24 -2.37 9.61 -13.84
C ALA A 24 -3.49 9.95 -12.86
N ALA A 25 -4.74 9.69 -13.27
CA ALA A 25 -5.90 9.88 -12.41
C ALA A 25 -5.81 9.04 -11.13
N GLN A 26 -6.06 9.67 -9.98
CA GLN A 26 -5.86 9.04 -8.67
C GLN A 26 -6.73 7.79 -8.46
N GLY A 27 -7.93 7.77 -9.06
CA GLY A 27 -8.81 6.60 -9.04
C GLY A 27 -8.17 5.39 -9.74
N ASP A 28 -7.60 5.61 -10.94
CA ASP A 28 -6.94 4.57 -11.74
C ASP A 28 -5.71 4.00 -11.00
N VAL A 29 -4.87 4.89 -10.47
CA VAL A 29 -3.66 4.50 -9.74
C VAL A 29 -4.01 3.72 -8.48
N THR A 30 -5.01 4.20 -7.73
CA THR A 30 -5.40 3.56 -6.48
C THR A 30 -5.97 2.18 -6.71
N ILE A 31 -6.85 1.99 -7.70
CA ILE A 31 -7.43 0.67 -7.99
C ILE A 31 -6.35 -0.32 -8.43
N LEU A 32 -5.40 0.10 -9.25
CA LEU A 32 -4.29 -0.75 -9.67
C LEU A 32 -3.40 -1.11 -8.48
N ASN A 33 -3.07 -0.17 -7.60
CA ASN A 33 -2.30 -0.45 -6.39
C ASN A 33 -3.06 -1.37 -5.42
N LYS A 34 -4.39 -1.29 -5.35
CA LYS A 34 -5.23 -2.20 -4.55
C LYS A 34 -5.24 -3.65 -5.07
N THR A 35 -4.57 -3.95 -6.18
CA THR A 35 -4.30 -5.34 -6.57
C THR A 35 -3.18 -5.99 -5.73
N SER A 36 -2.43 -5.21 -4.93
CA SER A 36 -1.34 -5.75 -4.11
C SER A 36 -1.71 -6.92 -3.19
N PRO A 37 -2.88 -7.00 -2.53
CA PRO A 37 -3.29 -8.16 -1.75
C PRO A 37 -3.40 -9.45 -2.58
N ILE A 38 -3.74 -9.35 -3.86
CA ILE A 38 -3.77 -10.49 -4.78
C ILE A 38 -2.37 -11.03 -4.97
N TRP A 39 -1.39 -10.16 -5.19
CA TRP A 39 0.02 -10.53 -5.34
C TRP A 39 0.59 -11.13 -4.06
N VAL A 40 0.27 -10.56 -2.89
CA VAL A 40 0.64 -11.15 -1.60
C VAL A 40 0.10 -12.58 -1.49
N THR A 41 -1.17 -12.78 -1.80
CA THR A 41 -1.81 -14.10 -1.72
C THR A 41 -1.16 -15.11 -2.67
N ILE A 42 -0.92 -14.73 -3.93
CA ILE A 42 -0.25 -15.59 -4.92
C ILE A 42 1.15 -15.97 -4.43
N LEU A 43 1.94 -15.00 -4.00
CA LEU A 43 3.31 -15.23 -3.55
C LEU A 43 3.36 -16.04 -2.25
N ALA A 44 2.42 -15.84 -1.33
CA ALA A 44 2.31 -16.62 -0.11
C ALA A 44 2.00 -18.11 -0.40
N VAL A 45 1.13 -18.38 -1.35
CA VAL A 45 0.85 -19.77 -1.78
C VAL A 45 2.08 -20.39 -2.43
N ILE A 46 2.74 -19.69 -3.37
CA ILE A 46 3.87 -20.24 -4.14
C ILE A 46 5.10 -20.44 -3.26
N PHE A 47 5.51 -19.40 -2.52
CA PHE A 47 6.79 -19.41 -1.80
C PHE A 47 6.69 -19.88 -0.36
N MET A 48 5.55 -19.63 0.30
CA MET A 48 5.35 -20.01 1.70
C MET A 48 4.48 -21.27 1.86
N LYS A 49 3.91 -21.77 0.75
CA LYS A 49 3.01 -22.93 0.74
C LYS A 49 1.81 -22.76 1.67
N GLU A 50 1.33 -21.52 1.83
CA GLU A 50 0.15 -21.22 2.63
C GLU A 50 -1.09 -21.90 2.02
N LYS A 51 -1.90 -22.51 2.89
CA LYS A 51 -3.20 -23.08 2.50
C LYS A 51 -4.26 -22.00 2.58
N LEU A 52 -4.89 -21.68 1.45
CA LEU A 52 -5.95 -20.69 1.41
C LEU A 52 -7.27 -21.25 1.97
N PRO A 53 -7.89 -20.60 2.96
CA PRO A 53 -9.27 -20.88 3.33
C PRO A 53 -10.20 -20.68 2.12
N LYS A 54 -11.23 -21.54 1.97
CA LYS A 54 -12.16 -21.46 0.84
C LYS A 54 -12.85 -20.09 0.69
N ILE A 55 -13.02 -19.37 1.79
CA ILE A 55 -13.63 -18.04 1.82
C ILE A 55 -12.71 -16.93 1.32
N GLN A 56 -11.40 -17.16 1.27
CA GLN A 56 -10.42 -16.09 0.99
C GLN A 56 -10.49 -15.59 -0.45
N ILE A 57 -10.64 -16.47 -1.41
CA ILE A 57 -10.74 -16.08 -2.83
C ILE A 57 -12.02 -15.26 -3.09
N PRO A 58 -13.22 -15.70 -2.65
CA PRO A 58 -14.42 -14.87 -2.73
C PRO A 58 -14.30 -13.53 -2.01
N ALA A 59 -13.68 -13.50 -0.82
CA ALA A 59 -13.48 -12.26 -0.07
C ALA A 59 -12.56 -11.27 -0.80
N LEU A 60 -11.46 -11.74 -1.38
CA LEU A 60 -10.57 -10.93 -2.22
C LEU A 60 -11.29 -10.37 -3.45
N ALA A 61 -12.05 -11.22 -4.15
CA ALA A 61 -12.81 -10.81 -5.32
C ALA A 61 -13.86 -9.74 -4.96
N LEU A 62 -14.62 -9.96 -3.90
CA LEU A 62 -15.63 -9.00 -3.43
C LEU A 62 -15.00 -7.66 -3.00
N SER A 63 -13.87 -7.70 -2.27
CA SER A 63 -13.13 -6.51 -1.87
C SER A 63 -12.61 -5.73 -3.07
N MET A 64 -12.15 -6.42 -4.11
CA MET A 64 -11.68 -5.79 -5.34
C MET A 64 -12.83 -5.16 -6.14
N VAL A 65 -13.98 -5.83 -6.21
CA VAL A 65 -15.20 -5.25 -6.82
C VAL A 65 -15.63 -4.01 -6.05
N GLY A 66 -15.67 -4.06 -4.71
CA GLY A 66 -15.96 -2.90 -3.87
C GLY A 66 -14.99 -1.74 -4.12
N ALA A 67 -13.70 -2.01 -4.18
CA ALA A 67 -12.70 -1.00 -4.50
C ALA A 67 -12.91 -0.38 -5.90
N PHE A 68 -13.23 -1.19 -6.91
CA PHE A 68 -13.51 -0.72 -8.26
C PHE A 68 -14.70 0.24 -8.29
N ILE A 69 -15.76 -0.08 -7.57
CA ILE A 69 -16.96 0.76 -7.48
C ILE A 69 -16.68 2.09 -6.78
N VAL A 70 -15.85 2.07 -5.71
CA VAL A 70 -15.48 3.28 -4.95
C VAL A 70 -14.61 4.22 -5.77
N PHE A 71 -13.55 3.70 -6.38
CA PHE A 71 -12.56 4.53 -7.09
C PHE A 71 -12.99 4.91 -8.51
N ARG A 72 -13.93 4.21 -9.12
CA ARG A 72 -14.48 4.48 -10.47
C ARG A 72 -13.38 4.81 -11.48
N PRO A 73 -12.44 3.90 -11.72
CA PRO A 73 -11.35 4.17 -12.65
C PRO A 73 -11.89 4.43 -14.05
N SER A 74 -11.35 5.43 -14.73
CA SER A 74 -11.69 5.75 -16.12
C SER A 74 -10.78 5.03 -17.11
N PHE A 75 -9.51 4.78 -16.69
CA PHE A 75 -8.43 4.28 -17.52
C PHE A 75 -8.16 5.14 -18.78
N GLU A 76 -8.56 6.41 -18.73
CA GLU A 76 -8.30 7.38 -19.81
C GLU A 76 -6.90 7.99 -19.73
N SER A 77 -6.19 7.75 -18.63
CA SER A 77 -4.82 8.22 -18.43
C SER A 77 -3.83 7.56 -19.39
N ASN A 78 -2.69 8.22 -19.61
CA ASN A 78 -1.60 7.63 -20.39
C ASN A 78 -1.28 6.21 -19.86
N PRO A 79 -1.12 5.21 -20.74
CA PRO A 79 -0.85 3.83 -20.36
C PRO A 79 0.42 3.63 -19.51
N PHE A 80 1.47 4.43 -19.74
CA PHE A 80 2.75 4.24 -19.04
C PHE A 80 2.64 4.43 -17.51
N PRO A 81 2.06 5.54 -16.97
CA PRO A 81 1.82 5.65 -15.54
C PRO A 81 0.92 4.55 -14.96
N LEU A 82 -0.04 4.03 -15.74
CA LEU A 82 -0.90 2.92 -15.30
C LEU A 82 -0.10 1.62 -15.15
N VAL A 83 0.80 1.32 -16.09
CA VAL A 83 1.73 0.18 -15.95
C VAL A 83 2.63 0.35 -14.72
N VAL A 84 3.12 1.56 -14.47
CA VAL A 84 3.94 1.86 -13.28
C VAL A 84 3.12 1.68 -11.99
N ALA A 85 1.83 2.09 -11.97
CA ALA A 85 0.93 1.85 -10.86
C ALA A 85 0.72 0.35 -10.59
N PHE A 86 0.55 -0.45 -11.64
CA PHE A 86 0.45 -1.89 -11.52
C PHE A 86 1.75 -2.52 -10.98
N LEU A 87 2.91 -2.08 -11.46
CA LEU A 87 4.21 -2.51 -10.93
C LEU A 87 4.38 -2.15 -9.46
N SER A 88 3.83 -1.02 -9.01
CA SER A 88 3.83 -0.67 -7.58
C SER A 88 3.07 -1.69 -6.73
N ALA A 89 1.95 -2.22 -7.23
CA ALA A 89 1.20 -3.27 -6.54
C ALA A 89 1.98 -4.58 -6.46
N VAL A 90 2.63 -4.99 -7.55
CA VAL A 90 3.46 -6.21 -7.58
C VAL A 90 4.61 -6.10 -6.60
N THR A 91 5.38 -5.01 -6.66
CA THR A 91 6.54 -4.79 -5.78
C THR A 91 6.15 -4.65 -4.31
N SER A 92 5.01 -3.98 -4.02
CA SER A 92 4.43 -3.94 -2.67
C SER A 92 4.02 -5.34 -2.20
N GLY A 93 3.40 -6.14 -3.07
CA GLY A 93 3.05 -7.53 -2.78
C GLY A 93 4.27 -8.37 -2.40
N VAL A 94 5.35 -8.26 -3.16
CA VAL A 94 6.65 -8.91 -2.83
C VAL A 94 7.15 -8.43 -1.47
N ALA A 95 7.18 -7.12 -1.24
CA ALA A 95 7.67 -6.55 0.01
C ALA A 95 6.87 -7.02 1.24
N TYR A 96 5.56 -7.10 1.14
CA TYR A 96 4.69 -7.59 2.22
C TYR A 96 4.85 -9.09 2.45
N THR A 97 5.04 -9.87 1.40
CA THR A 97 5.34 -11.31 1.53
C THR A 97 6.63 -11.54 2.31
N PHE A 98 7.66 -10.69 2.12
CA PHE A 98 8.87 -10.76 2.94
C PHE A 98 8.61 -10.57 4.44
N LEU A 99 7.60 -9.80 4.86
CA LEU A 99 7.29 -9.63 6.29
C LEU A 99 6.95 -10.96 6.97
N SER A 100 6.22 -11.83 6.27
CA SER A 100 5.91 -13.16 6.79
C SER A 100 7.13 -14.08 6.89
N PHE A 101 8.14 -13.91 6.03
CA PHE A 101 9.41 -14.65 6.15
C PHE A 101 10.20 -14.32 7.44
N PHE A 102 9.96 -13.15 8.01
CA PHE A 102 10.65 -12.72 9.24
C PHE A 102 9.99 -13.23 10.52
N LYS A 103 8.81 -13.85 10.41
CA LYS A 103 8.08 -14.40 11.56
C LYS A 103 8.99 -15.29 12.41
N GLY A 104 9.20 -14.90 13.67
CA GLY A 104 10.06 -15.62 14.61
C GLY A 104 11.57 -15.55 14.36
N LYS A 105 12.05 -14.86 13.32
CA LYS A 105 13.47 -14.80 12.94
C LYS A 105 14.11 -13.43 13.14
N VAL A 106 13.35 -12.36 12.93
CA VAL A 106 13.84 -10.98 13.02
C VAL A 106 12.82 -10.16 13.78
N ASP A 107 13.28 -9.27 14.65
CA ASP A 107 12.38 -8.38 15.36
C ASP A 107 11.70 -7.37 14.41
N GLY A 108 10.42 -7.03 14.68
CA GLY A 108 9.65 -6.11 13.83
C GLY A 108 10.26 -4.72 13.77
N LEU A 109 10.81 -4.23 14.89
CA LEU A 109 11.49 -2.94 14.93
C LEU A 109 12.73 -2.92 14.03
N THR A 110 13.52 -3.99 14.03
CA THR A 110 14.68 -4.14 13.15
C THR A 110 14.27 -4.09 11.67
N VAL A 111 13.17 -4.77 11.29
CA VAL A 111 12.65 -4.74 9.91
C VAL A 111 12.25 -3.31 9.53
N MET A 112 11.56 -2.60 10.42
CA MET A 112 11.11 -1.23 10.18
C MET A 112 12.29 -0.26 10.08
N MET A 113 13.25 -0.33 11.01
CA MET A 113 14.44 0.53 11.00
C MET A 113 15.26 0.34 9.73
N HIS A 114 15.47 -0.92 9.31
CA HIS A 114 16.16 -1.22 8.06
C HIS A 114 15.44 -0.63 6.85
N PHE A 115 14.12 -0.79 6.77
CA PHE A 115 13.31 -0.24 5.68
C PHE A 115 13.35 1.30 5.67
N SER A 116 13.16 1.94 6.82
CA SER A 116 13.16 3.40 6.91
C SER A 116 14.51 3.99 6.56
N THR A 117 15.60 3.42 7.09
CA THR A 117 16.98 3.86 6.79
C THR A 117 17.30 3.66 5.31
N PHE A 118 16.98 2.49 4.75
CA PHE A 118 17.17 2.22 3.33
C PHE A 118 16.40 3.23 2.46
N SER A 119 15.13 3.44 2.77
CA SER A 119 14.28 4.37 2.00
C SER A 119 14.76 5.82 2.11
N ALA A 120 15.19 6.25 3.29
CA ALA A 120 15.75 7.59 3.50
C ALA A 120 17.00 7.80 2.64
N ILE A 121 17.96 6.87 2.67
CA ILE A 121 19.19 6.96 1.87
C ILE A 121 18.88 6.89 0.37
N ALA A 122 18.02 5.95 -0.05
CA ALA A 122 17.69 5.75 -1.46
C ALA A 122 16.86 6.92 -2.05
N SER A 123 16.18 7.72 -1.22
CA SER A 123 15.44 8.90 -1.68
C SER A 123 16.32 10.14 -1.87
N ILE A 124 17.54 10.19 -1.32
CA ILE A 124 18.43 11.36 -1.41
C ILE A 124 18.67 11.82 -2.85
N PRO A 125 19.01 10.94 -3.83
CA PRO A 125 19.25 11.39 -5.21
C PRO A 125 18.03 12.06 -5.85
N PHE A 126 16.82 11.58 -5.53
CA PHE A 126 15.57 12.17 -6.04
C PHE A 126 15.28 13.52 -5.40
N MET A 127 15.55 13.65 -4.10
CA MET A 127 15.38 14.89 -3.35
C MET A 127 16.36 15.99 -3.85
N LEU A 128 17.60 15.63 -4.12
CA LEU A 128 18.61 16.60 -4.53
C LEU A 128 18.36 17.19 -5.93
N LYS A 129 17.61 16.49 -6.77
CA LYS A 129 17.35 16.94 -8.14
C LYS A 129 16.44 18.17 -8.18
N ASP A 130 15.39 18.19 -7.34
CA ASP A 130 14.37 19.23 -7.34
C ASP A 130 14.02 19.65 -5.89
N PHE A 131 15.04 19.96 -5.09
CA PHE A 131 14.84 20.28 -3.69
C PHE A 131 14.16 21.63 -3.50
N VAL A 132 12.99 21.62 -2.87
CA VAL A 132 12.26 22.81 -2.46
C VAL A 132 12.20 22.86 -0.94
N VAL A 133 12.62 23.99 -0.34
CA VAL A 133 12.50 24.19 1.11
C VAL A 133 11.02 24.29 1.48
N PRO A 134 10.50 23.37 2.30
CA PRO A 134 9.09 23.42 2.69
C PRO A 134 8.82 24.62 3.61
N SER A 135 7.66 25.25 3.44
CA SER A 135 7.16 26.23 4.42
C SER A 135 6.91 25.55 5.78
N PHE A 136 6.83 26.33 6.86
CA PHE A 136 6.57 25.79 8.21
C PHE A 136 5.33 24.89 8.25
N LYS A 137 4.22 25.30 7.62
CA LYS A 137 2.99 24.47 7.52
C LYS A 137 3.24 23.15 6.80
N GLN A 138 3.96 23.19 5.67
CA GLN A 138 4.32 21.98 4.92
C GLN A 138 5.25 21.06 5.71
N ALA A 139 6.22 21.63 6.45
CA ALA A 139 7.11 20.84 7.30
C ALA A 139 6.35 20.10 8.40
N VAL A 140 5.39 20.77 9.06
CA VAL A 140 4.53 20.15 10.07
C VAL A 140 3.68 19.01 9.44
N LEU A 141 3.10 19.25 8.27
CA LEU A 141 2.31 18.21 7.57
C LEU A 141 3.17 17.01 7.16
N LEU A 142 4.39 17.24 6.66
CA LEU A 142 5.34 16.18 6.32
C LEU A 142 5.73 15.37 7.56
N LEU A 143 5.95 16.03 8.70
CA LEU A 143 6.25 15.35 9.96
C LEU A 143 5.06 14.49 10.42
N LEU A 144 3.84 14.98 10.33
CA LEU A 144 2.63 14.20 10.65
C LEU A 144 2.48 12.99 9.73
N ILE A 145 2.70 13.14 8.42
CA ILE A 145 2.71 12.03 7.46
C ILE A 145 3.77 10.99 7.86
N GLY A 146 4.97 11.43 8.26
CA GLY A 146 6.03 10.56 8.73
C GLY A 146 5.64 9.78 9.99
N VAL A 147 5.04 10.44 10.98
CA VAL A 147 4.59 9.80 12.23
C VAL A 147 3.49 8.77 11.96
N PHE A 148 2.42 9.18 11.28
CA PHE A 148 1.31 8.26 10.98
C PHE A 148 1.71 7.14 10.02
N GLY A 149 2.57 7.44 9.04
CA GLY A 149 3.13 6.43 8.14
C GLY A 149 3.99 5.41 8.88
N SER A 150 4.81 5.84 9.83
CA SER A 150 5.63 4.95 10.66
C SER A 150 4.77 4.07 11.58
N LEU A 151 3.73 4.63 12.19
CA LEU A 151 2.77 3.86 12.97
C LEU A 151 2.05 2.81 12.09
N GLY A 152 1.61 3.19 10.90
CA GLY A 152 1.01 2.25 9.95
C GLY A 152 1.97 1.13 9.55
N GLN A 153 3.24 1.45 9.29
CA GLN A 153 4.27 0.43 9.01
C GLN A 153 4.53 -0.47 10.22
N ALA A 154 4.46 0.07 11.44
CA ALA A 154 4.58 -0.74 12.64
C ALA A 154 3.43 -1.76 12.71
N PHE A 155 2.20 -1.30 12.67
CA PHE A 155 1.03 -2.17 12.78
C PHE A 155 1.00 -3.24 11.69
N ILE A 156 1.27 -2.88 10.42
CA ILE A 156 1.29 -3.86 9.34
C ILE A 156 2.44 -4.86 9.50
N THR A 157 3.62 -4.42 9.92
CA THR A 157 4.77 -5.30 10.15
C THR A 157 4.45 -6.33 11.24
N TYR A 158 3.84 -5.90 12.34
CA TYR A 158 3.43 -6.80 13.40
C TYR A 158 2.26 -7.71 12.98
N ALA A 159 1.27 -7.20 12.23
CA ALA A 159 0.16 -8.02 11.73
C ALA A 159 0.67 -9.24 10.94
N TYR A 160 1.59 -9.05 10.02
CA TYR A 160 2.18 -10.15 9.23
C TYR A 160 3.00 -11.17 10.08
N ARG A 161 3.28 -10.86 11.35
CA ARG A 161 3.93 -11.81 12.28
C ARG A 161 2.93 -12.73 12.97
N PHE A 162 1.68 -12.32 13.10
CA PHE A 162 0.67 -13.06 13.86
C PHE A 162 -0.18 -13.99 13.01
N ALA A 163 -0.40 -13.67 11.72
CA ALA A 163 -1.24 -14.45 10.84
C ALA A 163 -0.57 -14.71 9.48
N PRO A 164 -1.13 -15.60 8.64
CA PRO A 164 -0.67 -15.85 7.28
C PRO A 164 -0.72 -14.59 6.41
N ALA A 165 0.24 -14.45 5.48
CA ALA A 165 0.32 -13.27 4.62
C ALA A 165 -0.94 -13.09 3.77
N SER A 166 -1.45 -14.19 3.25
CA SER A 166 -2.67 -14.21 2.46
C SER A 166 -3.89 -13.68 3.23
N GLU A 167 -4.02 -14.01 4.52
CA GLU A 167 -5.11 -13.56 5.37
C GLU A 167 -4.99 -12.05 5.69
N ILE A 168 -3.81 -11.60 6.12
CA ILE A 168 -3.57 -10.20 6.49
C ILE A 168 -3.74 -9.27 5.27
N SER A 169 -3.39 -9.73 4.08
CA SER A 169 -3.46 -8.89 2.88
C SER A 169 -4.86 -8.36 2.57
N ILE A 170 -5.92 -9.10 2.91
CA ILE A 170 -7.31 -8.68 2.69
C ILE A 170 -7.65 -7.44 3.51
N TYR A 171 -7.13 -7.32 4.73
CA TYR A 171 -7.38 -6.17 5.60
C TYR A 171 -6.85 -4.84 5.03
N ASN A 172 -5.97 -4.86 4.02
CA ASN A 172 -5.54 -3.65 3.33
C ASN A 172 -6.69 -2.91 2.62
N TYR A 173 -7.79 -3.60 2.34
CA TYR A 173 -9.00 -2.95 1.80
C TYR A 173 -9.75 -2.12 2.84
N SER A 174 -9.61 -2.40 4.14
CA SER A 174 -10.23 -1.59 5.20
C SER A 174 -9.76 -0.13 5.16
N GLY A 175 -8.56 0.13 4.66
CA GLY A 175 -8.05 1.48 4.45
C GLY A 175 -8.94 2.34 3.55
N ILE A 176 -9.72 1.75 2.64
CA ILE A 176 -10.68 2.46 1.80
C ILE A 176 -11.80 3.04 2.68
N ILE A 177 -12.35 2.21 3.57
CA ILE A 177 -13.43 2.59 4.48
C ILE A 177 -12.96 3.72 5.41
N PHE A 178 -11.78 3.56 6.02
CA PHE A 178 -11.21 4.60 6.89
C PHE A 178 -10.91 5.90 6.15
N SER A 179 -10.39 5.82 4.92
CA SER A 179 -10.15 7.01 4.09
C SER A 179 -11.44 7.75 3.77
N MET A 180 -12.53 7.05 3.47
CA MET A 180 -13.85 7.65 3.21
C MET A 180 -14.41 8.32 4.47
N ILE A 181 -14.32 7.67 5.63
CA ILE A 181 -14.77 8.23 6.91
C ILE A 181 -13.99 9.52 7.23
N LEU A 182 -12.66 9.47 7.14
CA LEU A 182 -11.82 10.64 7.41
C LEU A 182 -12.03 11.76 6.39
N GLY A 183 -12.21 11.44 5.09
CA GLY A 183 -12.52 12.39 4.04
C GLY A 183 -13.82 13.14 4.34
N PHE A 184 -14.87 12.41 4.76
CA PHE A 184 -16.13 13.01 5.14
C PHE A 184 -16.01 13.94 6.36
N PHE A 185 -15.41 13.47 7.48
CA PHE A 185 -15.37 14.24 8.72
C PHE A 185 -14.32 15.35 8.72
N ILE A 186 -13.18 15.17 8.05
CA ILE A 186 -12.06 16.12 8.11
C ILE A 186 -12.08 17.08 6.91
N LEU A 187 -12.36 16.56 5.71
CA LEU A 187 -12.31 17.34 4.47
C LEU A 187 -13.68 17.81 3.99
N GLY A 188 -14.77 17.37 4.63
CA GLY A 188 -16.15 17.72 4.21
C GLY A 188 -16.52 17.11 2.85
N GLU A 189 -15.85 16.05 2.42
CA GLU A 189 -16.13 15.39 1.15
C GLU A 189 -17.53 14.76 1.19
N PRO A 190 -18.42 15.06 0.22
CA PRO A 190 -19.75 14.49 0.23
C PRO A 190 -19.67 12.97 -0.03
N VAL A 191 -20.20 12.18 0.89
CA VAL A 191 -20.46 10.75 0.62
C VAL A 191 -21.61 10.70 -0.39
N LYS A 192 -21.29 10.55 -1.67
CA LYS A 192 -22.33 10.44 -2.70
C LYS A 192 -23.19 9.21 -2.42
N PHE A 193 -24.51 9.38 -2.40
CA PHE A 193 -25.50 8.32 -2.14
C PHE A 193 -25.33 7.08 -3.03
N THR A 194 -24.75 7.23 -4.20
CA THR A 194 -24.35 6.10 -5.08
C THR A 194 -23.34 5.16 -4.42
N LEU A 195 -22.55 5.64 -3.45
CA LEU A 195 -21.66 4.81 -2.63
C LEU A 195 -22.46 4.13 -1.49
N SER A 196 -23.52 4.75 -0.99
CA SER A 196 -24.40 4.20 0.04
C SER A 196 -25.27 3.05 -0.48
N LEU A 197 -25.71 3.08 -1.75
CA LEU A 197 -26.51 2.01 -2.36
C LEU A 197 -25.74 0.72 -2.66
N ILE A 198 -24.43 0.76 -2.54
CA ILE A 198 -23.53 -0.38 -2.81
C ILE A 198 -23.13 -1.09 -1.50
N HIS A 199 -23.49 -0.50 -0.35
CA HIS A 199 -23.27 -1.06 0.98
C HIS A 199 -24.47 -1.86 1.54
N ILE A 200 -25.47 -2.20 0.70
CA ILE A 200 -26.55 -3.13 1.07
C ILE A 200 -26.28 -4.50 0.48
#